data_33d50b70398679bba9cb13aa44d052d7
#
_entry.id   33d50b70398679bba9cb13aa44d052d7
#
_cell.length_a   1.000
_cell.length_b   1.000
_cell.length_c   1.000
_cell.angle_alpha   90.00
_cell.angle_beta   90.00
_cell.angle_gamma   90.00
#
_symmetry.space_group_name_H-M   'P 1'
#
loop_
_entity.id
_entity.type
_entity.pdbx_description
1 polymer ?
#
loop_
_entity_poly.entity_id
_entity_poly.type
_entity_poly.pdbx_seq_one_letter_code
_entity_poly.pdbx_strand_id
1 'polypeptide(L)'
;MRADSASPEPGVTVRGLRGRLVTGRPGEKAIDDGTVVIAGEGILWCGPTAELPAGVAVETEQVPVILPGLVDVHCHGGVGHTFGADADGARRAAAFHAAQGTTSVLASLVSAPSSVLLEQIAVLRELVQDGTLAGLHLEGPFITKSMCGAQDPHAIIDGDPLLLQQWFEAGQGTVRSLTLAPETAHFAELVDLCRSYSVVPSLGHTDATASLTRKVLADAVTGVPAGGQGGGDADGGFGGTRGRWSATHLFNRMPPLGHRTPGPIPVLLQAAQQSPEQMVLELVADGVHLDPEIVRMVFGLVGPGAVALVTDAMAAAGMTDGHYTLGRLDVLVQDGVARLVPAGDQGHHGAIAGATSLLLENLRRCVQWGVPLADAVMAASATPARLMGLDRPGPAEVGADQSGAPPVGSIAEGYRADVLVATEDLDLVQAYRAGRPLTHERNARADYSV
;
A
#
# COMPACT_ATOMS: atom_id res chain seq x y z
N MET A 1 -1.55 33.43 5.96
CA MET A 1 -2.19 34.05 4.78
C MET A 1 -2.92 32.92 4.09
N ARG A 2 -4.28 32.86 4.16
CA ARG A 2 -5.08 31.90 3.40
C ARG A 2 -5.02 32.39 1.96
N ALA A 3 -4.59 31.51 1.03
CA ALA A 3 -4.62 31.80 -0.39
C ALA A 3 -6.08 32.10 -0.78
N ASP A 4 -6.31 33.12 -1.58
CA ASP A 4 -7.61 33.40 -2.19
C ASP A 4 -8.07 32.13 -2.90
N SER A 5 -9.24 31.61 -2.53
CA SER A 5 -9.84 30.41 -3.13
C SER A 5 -10.04 30.68 -4.62
N ALA A 6 -9.23 30.04 -5.44
CA ALA A 6 -9.31 30.13 -6.89
C ALA A 6 -10.69 29.60 -7.32
N SER A 7 -11.45 30.42 -8.04
CA SER A 7 -12.64 29.95 -8.74
C SER A 7 -12.20 28.93 -9.79
N PRO A 8 -12.97 27.84 -10.02
CA PRO A 8 -12.61 26.84 -11.03
C PRO A 8 -12.50 27.49 -12.41
N GLU A 9 -11.55 27.02 -13.21
CA GLU A 9 -11.40 27.49 -14.57
C GLU A 9 -12.69 27.25 -15.40
N PRO A 10 -13.04 28.15 -16.34
CA PRO A 10 -14.24 27.98 -17.18
C PRO A 10 -14.20 26.65 -17.96
N GLY A 11 -15.24 25.81 -17.79
CA GLY A 11 -15.35 24.52 -18.49
C GLY A 11 -14.91 23.30 -17.66
N VAL A 12 -14.38 23.49 -16.47
CA VAL A 12 -14.05 22.39 -15.55
C VAL A 12 -15.33 21.88 -14.86
N THR A 13 -15.56 20.57 -14.88
CA THR A 13 -16.66 19.95 -14.14
C THR A 13 -16.40 20.10 -12.64
N VAL A 14 -17.35 20.71 -11.93
CA VAL A 14 -17.32 20.87 -10.48
C VAL A 14 -18.39 19.98 -9.85
N ARG A 15 -18.03 19.25 -8.79
CA ARG A 15 -18.95 18.40 -8.03
C ARG A 15 -18.76 18.66 -6.54
N GLY A 16 -19.87 18.81 -5.81
CA GLY A 16 -19.90 18.89 -4.34
C GLY A 16 -20.45 17.60 -3.75
N LEU A 17 -19.77 17.05 -2.75
CA LEU A 17 -20.27 15.94 -1.91
C LEU A 17 -20.39 16.46 -0.49
N ARG A 18 -21.53 16.23 0.18
CA ARG A 18 -21.77 16.65 1.56
C ARG A 18 -22.23 15.46 2.41
N GLY A 19 -21.59 15.25 3.55
CA GLY A 19 -21.89 14.16 4.49
C GLY A 19 -20.88 14.09 5.61
N ARG A 20 -20.81 12.94 6.30
CA ARG A 20 -19.78 12.70 7.29
C ARG A 20 -18.42 12.54 6.59
N LEU A 21 -17.52 13.47 6.81
CA LEU A 21 -16.23 13.54 6.14
C LEU A 21 -15.11 13.02 7.05
N VAL A 22 -14.35 12.03 6.56
CA VAL A 22 -13.12 11.54 7.18
C VAL A 22 -11.98 11.83 6.21
N THR A 23 -11.11 12.77 6.53
CA THR A 23 -10.07 13.26 5.62
C THR A 23 -8.87 12.31 5.47
N GLY A 24 -8.68 11.38 6.41
CA GLY A 24 -7.47 10.54 6.51
C GLY A 24 -6.24 11.27 7.05
N ARG A 25 -6.31 12.57 7.29
CA ARG A 25 -5.15 13.36 7.76
C ARG A 25 -4.80 13.07 9.22
N PRO A 26 -3.50 13.08 9.58
CA PRO A 26 -3.05 12.82 10.95
C PRO A 26 -3.71 13.77 11.97
N GLY A 27 -4.24 13.18 13.05
CA GLY A 27 -4.81 13.93 14.17
C GLY A 27 -6.18 14.56 13.89
N GLU A 28 -6.73 14.43 12.69
CA GLU A 28 -8.09 14.95 12.39
C GLU A 28 -9.16 13.90 12.72
N LYS A 29 -10.26 14.40 13.30
CA LYS A 29 -11.45 13.60 13.57
C LYS A 29 -12.41 13.69 12.39
N ALA A 30 -13.36 12.77 12.33
CA ALA A 30 -14.47 12.86 11.40
C ALA A 30 -15.26 14.17 11.61
N ILE A 31 -15.67 14.82 10.53
CA ILE A 31 -16.52 16.02 10.49
C ILE A 31 -17.91 15.54 10.14
N ASP A 32 -18.87 15.69 11.08
CA ASP A 32 -20.23 15.14 10.91
C ASP A 32 -20.99 15.76 9.74
N ASP A 33 -20.78 17.06 9.47
CA ASP A 33 -21.33 17.78 8.32
C ASP A 33 -20.19 18.45 7.54
N GLY A 34 -19.51 17.65 6.73
CA GLY A 34 -18.39 18.07 5.89
C GLY A 34 -18.78 18.14 4.42
N THR A 35 -18.10 19.00 3.69
CA THR A 35 -18.23 19.11 2.23
C THR A 35 -16.86 18.92 1.57
N VAL A 36 -16.85 18.22 0.45
CA VAL A 36 -15.70 18.10 -0.46
C VAL A 36 -16.13 18.66 -1.81
N VAL A 37 -15.33 19.58 -2.36
CA VAL A 37 -15.54 20.14 -3.71
C VAL A 37 -14.43 19.61 -4.61
N ILE A 38 -14.84 18.86 -5.61
CA ILE A 38 -13.98 18.30 -6.66
C ILE A 38 -14.07 19.21 -7.88
N ALA A 39 -12.93 19.62 -8.43
CA ALA A 39 -12.84 20.39 -9.67
C ALA A 39 -11.86 19.69 -10.62
N GLY A 40 -12.36 19.17 -11.74
CA GLY A 40 -11.56 18.34 -12.64
C GLY A 40 -10.97 17.14 -11.93
N GLU A 41 -9.65 17.02 -11.93
CA GLU A 41 -8.94 15.87 -11.32
C GLU A 41 -8.50 16.13 -9.87
N GLY A 42 -8.71 17.34 -9.32
CA GLY A 42 -8.24 17.76 -8.01
C GLY A 42 -9.36 18.08 -7.01
N ILE A 43 -8.99 18.10 -5.75
CA ILE A 43 -9.82 18.60 -4.66
C ILE A 43 -9.61 20.10 -4.55
N LEU A 44 -10.65 20.87 -4.82
CA LEU A 44 -10.63 22.35 -4.75
C LEU A 44 -10.79 22.83 -3.31
N TRP A 45 -11.65 22.19 -2.53
CA TRP A 45 -11.93 22.54 -1.14
C TRP A 45 -12.45 21.34 -0.34
N CYS A 46 -12.15 21.29 0.95
CA CYS A 46 -12.74 20.32 1.87
C CYS A 46 -12.73 20.87 3.31
N GLY A 47 -13.79 20.58 4.05
CA GLY A 47 -13.93 21.03 5.44
C GLY A 47 -15.36 21.00 5.96
N PRO A 48 -15.62 21.61 7.14
CA PRO A 48 -16.98 21.76 7.67
C PRO A 48 -17.85 22.55 6.68
N THR A 49 -19.06 22.07 6.39
CA THR A 49 -19.95 22.70 5.41
C THR A 49 -20.22 24.18 5.72
N ALA A 50 -20.28 24.53 7.02
CA ALA A 50 -20.48 25.91 7.48
C ALA A 50 -19.31 26.86 7.11
N GLU A 51 -18.15 26.31 6.79
CA GLU A 51 -16.95 27.06 6.41
C GLU A 51 -16.73 27.12 4.89
N LEU A 52 -17.64 26.55 4.09
CA LEU A 52 -17.55 26.59 2.63
C LEU A 52 -17.52 28.04 2.14
N PRO A 53 -16.48 28.48 1.40
CA PRO A 53 -16.36 29.85 0.94
C PRO A 53 -17.53 30.25 0.02
N ALA A 54 -18.11 31.43 0.22
CA ALA A 54 -19.24 31.92 -0.57
C ALA A 54 -18.92 32.04 -2.08
N GLY A 55 -17.64 32.13 -2.45
CA GLY A 55 -17.19 32.14 -3.84
C GLY A 55 -17.18 30.77 -4.51
N VAL A 56 -17.33 29.67 -3.75
CA VAL A 56 -17.40 28.31 -4.28
C VAL A 56 -18.88 27.95 -4.48
N ALA A 57 -19.46 28.40 -5.59
CA ALA A 57 -20.84 28.05 -5.95
C ALA A 57 -20.89 26.62 -6.51
N VAL A 58 -21.29 25.65 -5.68
CA VAL A 58 -21.46 24.25 -6.07
C VAL A 58 -22.75 23.68 -5.49
N GLU A 59 -23.51 22.97 -6.32
CA GLU A 59 -24.59 22.12 -5.83
C GLU A 59 -23.99 20.88 -5.18
N THR A 60 -24.38 20.58 -3.94
CA THR A 60 -23.86 19.44 -3.19
C THR A 60 -24.81 18.25 -3.22
N GLU A 61 -24.28 17.09 -3.59
CA GLU A 61 -24.96 15.80 -3.41
C GLU A 61 -24.82 15.35 -1.96
N GLN A 62 -25.97 15.02 -1.33
CA GLN A 62 -25.96 14.51 0.03
C GLN A 62 -25.60 13.02 0.03
N VAL A 63 -24.54 12.66 0.77
CA VAL A 63 -24.01 11.30 0.87
C VAL A 63 -23.78 10.90 2.33
N PRO A 64 -23.81 9.58 2.68
CA PRO A 64 -23.65 9.20 4.10
C PRO A 64 -22.25 9.49 4.63
N VAL A 65 -21.22 8.87 4.04
CA VAL A 65 -19.81 8.97 4.48
C VAL A 65 -18.90 9.25 3.30
N ILE A 66 -17.94 10.16 3.47
CA ILE A 66 -16.93 10.53 2.50
C ILE A 66 -15.56 10.15 3.05
N LEU A 67 -14.81 9.31 2.30
CA LEU A 67 -13.48 8.82 2.65
C LEU A 67 -12.49 9.15 1.53
N PRO A 68 -11.17 9.24 1.81
CA PRO A 68 -10.16 9.29 0.76
C PRO A 68 -10.09 7.95 0.01
N GLY A 69 -9.65 7.99 -1.24
CA GLY A 69 -9.24 6.80 -1.96
C GLY A 69 -8.16 6.03 -1.20
N LEU A 70 -8.31 4.71 -1.11
CA LEU A 70 -7.40 3.86 -0.36
C LEU A 70 -6.11 3.60 -1.14
N VAL A 71 -5.04 3.33 -0.38
CA VAL A 71 -3.69 3.08 -0.90
C VAL A 71 -3.21 1.73 -0.41
N ASP A 72 -3.04 0.78 -1.32
CA ASP A 72 -2.53 -0.56 -1.03
C ASP A 72 -1.10 -0.71 -1.51
N VAL A 73 -0.20 -0.93 -0.57
CA VAL A 73 1.25 -1.02 -0.86
C VAL A 73 1.74 -2.46 -0.97
N HIS A 74 0.83 -3.43 -0.78
CA HIS A 74 1.15 -4.86 -0.89
C HIS A 74 -0.05 -5.63 -1.48
N CYS A 75 -0.01 -5.85 -2.80
CA CYS A 75 -1.06 -6.53 -3.55
C CYS A 75 -0.45 -7.28 -4.74
N HIS A 76 -0.76 -8.57 -4.90
CA HIS A 76 -0.24 -9.45 -5.96
C HIS A 76 -1.17 -9.58 -7.16
N GLY A 77 -2.44 -9.14 -7.05
CA GLY A 77 -3.38 -9.23 -8.16
C GLY A 77 -4.84 -9.25 -7.73
N GLY A 78 -5.72 -9.66 -8.66
CA GLY A 78 -7.16 -9.79 -8.46
C GLY A 78 -7.85 -10.24 -9.74
N VAL A 79 -9.11 -10.65 -9.63
CA VAL A 79 -10.01 -11.06 -10.74
C VAL A 79 -9.38 -12.03 -11.73
N GLY A 80 -8.68 -13.06 -11.20
CA GLY A 80 -8.03 -14.08 -12.00
C GLY A 80 -6.64 -13.70 -12.54
N HIS A 81 -6.13 -12.49 -12.27
CA HIS A 81 -4.86 -11.99 -12.80
C HIS A 81 -3.87 -11.67 -11.70
N THR A 82 -2.60 -11.98 -11.95
CA THR A 82 -1.47 -11.57 -11.11
C THR A 82 -0.75 -10.38 -11.72
N PHE A 83 -0.19 -9.52 -10.90
CA PHE A 83 0.77 -8.53 -11.37
C PHE A 83 2.04 -9.24 -11.82
N GLY A 84 2.42 -9.04 -13.10
CA GLY A 84 3.53 -9.75 -13.73
C GLY A 84 3.75 -9.31 -15.18
N ALA A 85 4.11 -10.25 -16.06
CA ALA A 85 4.39 -9.95 -17.45
C ALA A 85 3.16 -9.78 -18.36
N ASP A 86 1.95 -10.06 -17.86
CA ASP A 86 0.69 -9.80 -18.57
C ASP A 86 0.18 -8.38 -18.26
N ALA A 87 0.47 -7.42 -19.15
CA ALA A 87 0.06 -6.02 -18.97
C ALA A 87 -1.47 -5.85 -18.93
N ASP A 88 -2.22 -6.59 -19.75
CA ASP A 88 -3.68 -6.47 -19.81
C ASP A 88 -4.33 -7.07 -18.56
N GLY A 89 -3.83 -8.20 -18.08
CA GLY A 89 -4.25 -8.79 -16.81
C GLY A 89 -3.94 -7.86 -15.63
N ALA A 90 -2.76 -7.26 -15.60
CA ALA A 90 -2.37 -6.30 -14.57
C ALA A 90 -3.27 -5.06 -14.57
N ARG A 91 -3.66 -4.53 -15.77
CA ARG A 91 -4.63 -3.44 -15.87
C ARG A 91 -6.00 -3.80 -15.34
N ARG A 92 -6.49 -5.03 -15.64
CA ARG A 92 -7.78 -5.52 -15.12
C ARG A 92 -7.75 -5.65 -13.60
N ALA A 93 -6.69 -6.22 -13.02
CA ALA A 93 -6.55 -6.30 -11.57
C ALA A 93 -6.52 -4.91 -10.92
N ALA A 94 -5.73 -3.97 -11.46
CA ALA A 94 -5.66 -2.60 -10.94
C ALA A 94 -7.01 -1.87 -11.04
N ALA A 95 -7.72 -2.00 -12.18
CA ALA A 95 -9.04 -1.40 -12.38
C ALA A 95 -10.08 -1.98 -11.41
N PHE A 96 -10.03 -3.29 -11.16
CA PHE A 96 -10.89 -3.95 -10.18
C PHE A 96 -10.67 -3.38 -8.77
N HIS A 97 -9.42 -3.31 -8.30
CA HIS A 97 -9.12 -2.75 -6.97
C HIS A 97 -9.54 -1.28 -6.88
N ALA A 98 -9.33 -0.49 -7.95
CA ALA A 98 -9.77 0.91 -7.99
C ALA A 98 -11.29 1.04 -7.88
N ALA A 99 -12.06 0.22 -8.60
CA ALA A 99 -13.52 0.17 -8.53
C ALA A 99 -14.04 -0.28 -7.15
N GLN A 100 -13.22 -1.00 -6.37
CA GLN A 100 -13.49 -1.41 -4.99
C GLN A 100 -12.94 -0.44 -3.93
N GLY A 101 -12.49 0.75 -4.34
CA GLY A 101 -12.05 1.81 -3.44
C GLY A 101 -10.54 1.95 -3.25
N THR A 102 -9.73 1.00 -3.71
CA THR A 102 -8.26 1.10 -3.68
C THR A 102 -7.76 1.86 -4.92
N THR A 103 -7.79 3.18 -4.87
CA THR A 103 -7.49 4.05 -6.02
C THR A 103 -6.00 4.17 -6.36
N SER A 104 -5.13 3.71 -5.44
CA SER A 104 -3.69 3.62 -5.64
C SER A 104 -3.18 2.28 -5.15
N VAL A 105 -2.53 1.50 -6.01
CA VAL A 105 -2.04 0.16 -5.70
C VAL A 105 -0.60 0.00 -6.19
N LEU A 106 0.27 -0.59 -5.35
CA LEU A 106 1.56 -1.10 -5.77
C LEU A 106 1.39 -2.54 -6.27
N ALA A 107 1.99 -2.82 -7.42
CA ALA A 107 2.09 -4.20 -7.91
C ALA A 107 3.20 -4.94 -7.17
N SER A 108 2.85 -5.95 -6.39
CA SER A 108 3.80 -6.80 -5.66
C SER A 108 4.21 -7.99 -6.51
N LEU A 109 5.52 -8.11 -6.74
CA LEU A 109 6.15 -9.22 -7.46
C LEU A 109 6.71 -10.22 -6.45
N VAL A 110 6.27 -11.47 -6.54
CA VAL A 110 6.80 -12.58 -5.74
C VAL A 110 8.21 -12.95 -6.16
N SER A 111 8.95 -13.64 -5.30
CA SER A 111 10.28 -14.16 -5.60
C SER A 111 10.28 -15.00 -6.89
N ALA A 112 11.12 -14.62 -7.84
CA ALA A 112 11.27 -15.28 -9.13
C ALA A 112 12.72 -15.19 -9.62
N PRO A 113 13.15 -16.01 -10.62
CA PRO A 113 14.44 -15.84 -11.27
C PRO A 113 14.63 -14.41 -11.80
N SER A 114 15.88 -13.90 -11.73
CA SER A 114 16.18 -12.50 -12.10
C SER A 114 15.70 -12.12 -13.51
N SER A 115 15.79 -13.03 -14.48
CA SER A 115 15.29 -12.77 -15.85
C SER A 115 13.78 -12.55 -15.89
N VAL A 116 13.03 -13.27 -15.06
CA VAL A 116 11.57 -13.13 -14.94
C VAL A 116 11.23 -11.81 -14.25
N LEU A 117 11.92 -11.46 -13.15
CA LEU A 117 11.73 -10.18 -12.47
C LEU A 117 12.02 -8.99 -13.41
N LEU A 118 13.08 -9.04 -14.19
CA LEU A 118 13.43 -7.99 -15.17
C LEU A 118 12.32 -7.82 -16.22
N GLU A 119 11.77 -8.92 -16.75
CA GLU A 119 10.64 -8.89 -17.69
C GLU A 119 9.38 -8.25 -17.04
N GLN A 120 9.02 -8.71 -15.84
CA GLN A 120 7.87 -8.20 -15.10
C GLN A 120 8.02 -6.71 -14.74
N ILE A 121 9.21 -6.31 -14.27
CA ILE A 121 9.52 -4.89 -13.98
C ILE A 121 9.38 -4.04 -15.25
N ALA A 122 9.89 -4.49 -16.38
CA ALA A 122 9.82 -3.75 -17.64
C ALA A 122 8.37 -3.53 -18.09
N VAL A 123 7.52 -4.55 -18.01
CA VAL A 123 6.09 -4.46 -18.35
C VAL A 123 5.34 -3.55 -17.38
N LEU A 124 5.49 -3.78 -16.07
CA LEU A 124 4.73 -3.05 -15.06
C LEU A 124 5.19 -1.59 -14.89
N ARG A 125 6.45 -1.29 -15.22
CA ARG A 125 6.96 0.08 -15.28
C ARG A 125 6.11 0.97 -16.19
N GLU A 126 5.69 0.47 -17.35
CA GLU A 126 4.84 1.22 -18.28
C GLU A 126 3.47 1.53 -17.65
N LEU A 127 2.94 0.60 -16.83
CA LEU A 127 1.68 0.79 -16.11
C LEU A 127 1.82 1.79 -14.95
N VAL A 128 3.01 1.94 -14.40
CA VAL A 128 3.29 3.01 -13.42
C VAL A 128 3.41 4.36 -14.12
N GLN A 129 4.09 4.41 -15.26
CA GLN A 129 4.28 5.64 -16.04
C GLN A 129 2.97 6.20 -16.61
N ASP A 130 2.02 5.35 -16.99
CA ASP A 130 0.70 5.79 -17.46
C ASP A 130 -0.30 6.04 -16.31
N GLY A 131 0.14 5.87 -15.06
CA GLY A 131 -0.67 6.13 -13.87
C GLY A 131 -1.65 5.01 -13.50
N THR A 132 -1.65 3.86 -14.16
CA THR A 132 -2.48 2.69 -13.79
C THR A 132 -2.10 2.18 -12.40
N LEU A 133 -0.79 2.04 -12.15
CA LEU A 133 -0.21 1.61 -10.88
C LEU A 133 0.49 2.77 -10.16
N ALA A 134 0.59 2.71 -8.83
CA ALA A 134 1.28 3.70 -8.02
C ALA A 134 2.78 3.40 -7.84
N GLY A 135 3.22 2.20 -8.20
CA GLY A 135 4.59 1.74 -8.10
C GLY A 135 4.68 0.23 -8.06
N LEU A 136 5.90 -0.29 -7.86
CA LEU A 136 6.20 -1.70 -7.73
C LEU A 136 6.73 -2.01 -6.33
N HIS A 137 6.34 -3.16 -5.81
CA HIS A 137 6.91 -3.77 -4.62
C HIS A 137 7.57 -5.10 -5.03
N LEU A 138 8.83 -5.31 -4.66
CA LEU A 138 9.52 -6.58 -4.82
C LEU A 138 9.46 -7.36 -3.50
N GLU A 139 8.70 -8.45 -3.46
CA GLU A 139 8.62 -9.31 -2.28
C GLU A 139 9.67 -10.43 -2.39
N GLY A 140 10.86 -10.16 -1.87
CA GLY A 140 12.04 -10.98 -2.06
C GLY A 140 12.77 -10.64 -3.37
N PRO A 141 13.65 -11.53 -3.85
CA PRO A 141 13.96 -12.88 -3.38
C PRO A 141 15.02 -12.97 -2.26
N PHE A 142 15.47 -11.87 -1.69
CA PHE A 142 16.47 -11.80 -0.62
C PHE A 142 15.85 -12.07 0.76
N ILE A 143 15.13 -13.19 0.87
CA ILE A 143 14.37 -13.63 2.04
C ILE A 143 14.85 -14.99 2.54
N THR A 144 14.37 -15.44 3.68
CA THR A 144 14.84 -16.68 4.31
C THR A 144 14.01 -17.89 3.85
N LYS A 145 14.67 -18.95 3.38
CA LYS A 145 14.01 -20.17 2.87
C LYS A 145 13.12 -20.84 3.91
N SER A 146 13.51 -20.85 5.19
CA SER A 146 12.71 -21.42 6.28
C SER A 146 11.41 -20.64 6.53
N MET A 147 11.37 -19.37 6.08
CA MET A 147 10.22 -18.47 6.22
C MET A 147 9.61 -18.10 4.86
N CYS A 148 9.83 -18.93 3.82
CA CYS A 148 9.38 -18.65 2.45
C CYS A 148 7.86 -18.49 2.32
N GLY A 149 7.08 -19.23 3.11
CA GLY A 149 5.62 -19.14 3.01
C GLY A 149 5.10 -19.59 1.66
N ALA A 150 4.45 -18.68 0.97
CA ALA A 150 3.94 -18.85 -0.39
C ALA A 150 4.89 -18.30 -1.46
N GLN A 151 6.18 -18.14 -1.14
CA GLN A 151 7.22 -17.83 -2.13
C GLN A 151 7.85 -19.12 -2.64
N ASP A 152 8.27 -19.15 -3.92
CA ASP A 152 8.98 -20.31 -4.49
C ASP A 152 10.36 -20.46 -3.82
N PRO A 153 10.63 -21.53 -3.05
CA PRO A 153 11.90 -21.70 -2.35
C PRO A 153 13.10 -21.86 -3.30
N HIS A 154 12.85 -22.20 -4.57
CA HIS A 154 13.92 -22.30 -5.60
C HIS A 154 14.30 -20.94 -6.17
N ALA A 155 13.45 -19.94 -6.04
CA ALA A 155 13.72 -18.57 -6.46
C ALA A 155 14.40 -17.73 -5.37
N ILE A 156 14.39 -18.20 -4.11
CA ILE A 156 15.02 -17.50 -2.99
C ILE A 156 16.54 -17.61 -3.09
N ILE A 157 17.19 -16.48 -3.08
CA ILE A 157 18.66 -16.36 -3.17
C ILE A 157 19.19 -15.45 -2.06
N ASP A 158 20.47 -15.58 -1.77
CA ASP A 158 21.19 -14.63 -0.91
C ASP A 158 21.24 -13.24 -1.54
N GLY A 159 21.39 -12.22 -0.70
CA GLY A 159 21.48 -10.84 -1.15
C GLY A 159 22.59 -10.62 -2.14
N ASP A 160 22.27 -10.00 -3.28
CA ASP A 160 23.19 -9.67 -4.36
C ASP A 160 22.97 -8.19 -4.78
N PRO A 161 23.88 -7.29 -4.37
CA PRO A 161 23.76 -5.87 -4.71
C PRO A 161 23.79 -5.58 -6.21
N LEU A 162 24.50 -6.39 -7.02
CA LEU A 162 24.57 -6.17 -8.46
C LEU A 162 23.24 -6.51 -9.14
N LEU A 163 22.61 -7.62 -8.74
CA LEU A 163 21.26 -7.95 -9.21
C LEU A 163 20.25 -6.90 -8.81
N LEU A 164 20.28 -6.46 -7.55
CA LEU A 164 19.35 -5.42 -7.05
C LEU A 164 19.50 -4.12 -7.83
N GLN A 165 20.73 -3.69 -8.09
CA GLN A 165 20.99 -2.50 -8.91
C GLN A 165 20.39 -2.64 -10.30
N GLN A 166 20.55 -3.79 -10.97
CA GLN A 166 19.96 -4.05 -12.29
C GLN A 166 18.42 -3.93 -12.27
N TRP A 167 17.75 -4.45 -11.21
CA TRP A 167 16.29 -4.34 -11.11
C TRP A 167 15.85 -2.89 -10.89
N PHE A 168 16.54 -2.12 -10.06
CA PHE A 168 16.23 -0.71 -9.84
C PHE A 168 16.48 0.13 -11.10
N GLU A 169 17.56 -0.13 -11.85
CA GLU A 169 17.84 0.52 -13.13
C GLU A 169 16.75 0.20 -14.17
N ALA A 170 16.35 -1.09 -14.28
CA ALA A 170 15.23 -1.50 -15.15
C ALA A 170 13.91 -0.85 -14.76
N GLY A 171 13.68 -0.66 -13.47
CA GLY A 171 12.49 -0.02 -12.93
C GLY A 171 12.44 1.49 -13.14
N GLN A 172 13.56 2.16 -13.41
CA GLN A 172 13.60 3.62 -13.67
C GLN A 172 12.84 4.46 -12.63
N GLY A 173 12.99 4.11 -11.34
CA GLY A 173 12.33 4.81 -10.23
C GLY A 173 10.88 4.37 -9.95
N THR A 174 10.35 3.35 -10.62
CA THR A 174 9.00 2.82 -10.34
C THR A 174 8.97 1.82 -9.19
N VAL A 175 10.10 1.19 -8.84
CA VAL A 175 10.20 0.34 -7.65
C VAL A 175 10.16 1.22 -6.41
N ARG A 176 9.19 0.98 -5.52
CA ARG A 176 8.94 1.77 -4.31
C ARG A 176 9.32 1.04 -3.03
N SER A 177 9.24 -0.29 -3.01
CA SER A 177 9.50 -1.11 -1.83
C SER A 177 10.20 -2.40 -2.20
N LEU A 178 11.03 -2.91 -1.28
CA LEU A 178 11.70 -4.21 -1.36
C LEU A 178 11.58 -4.93 -0.03
N THR A 179 10.96 -6.11 -0.02
CA THR A 179 10.98 -7.02 1.13
C THR A 179 12.27 -7.82 1.15
N LEU A 180 12.97 -7.77 2.28
CA LEU A 180 14.20 -8.51 2.49
C LEU A 180 14.34 -8.97 3.95
N ALA A 181 15.06 -10.08 4.16
CA ALA A 181 15.34 -10.62 5.48
C ALA A 181 16.62 -9.99 6.07
N PRO A 182 16.65 -9.58 7.35
CA PRO A 182 17.83 -9.01 8.00
C PRO A 182 19.07 -9.90 7.97
N GLU A 183 18.89 -11.21 7.88
CA GLU A 183 19.94 -12.24 7.88
C GLU A 183 20.48 -12.54 6.47
N THR A 184 19.94 -11.94 5.41
CA THR A 184 20.47 -12.15 4.05
C THR A 184 21.90 -11.62 3.91
N ALA A 185 22.69 -12.21 3.01
CA ALA A 185 24.02 -11.70 2.72
C ALA A 185 23.96 -10.24 2.20
N HIS A 186 24.99 -9.48 2.39
CA HIS A 186 25.11 -8.08 1.91
C HIS A 186 23.97 -7.14 2.34
N PHE A 187 23.27 -7.45 3.45
CA PHE A 187 22.09 -6.68 3.88
C PHE A 187 22.35 -5.17 3.93
N ALA A 188 23.48 -4.72 4.50
CA ALA A 188 23.78 -3.29 4.58
C ALA A 188 23.93 -2.63 3.19
N GLU A 189 24.60 -3.31 2.26
CA GLU A 189 24.78 -2.83 0.88
C GLU A 189 23.43 -2.76 0.14
N LEU A 190 22.54 -3.76 0.33
CA LEU A 190 21.20 -3.76 -0.24
C LEU A 190 20.37 -2.58 0.29
N VAL A 191 20.45 -2.29 1.60
CA VAL A 191 19.77 -1.15 2.21
C VAL A 191 20.31 0.18 1.70
N ASP A 192 21.63 0.30 1.51
CA ASP A 192 22.23 1.52 0.95
C ASP A 192 21.80 1.73 -0.52
N LEU A 193 21.66 0.65 -1.30
CA LEU A 193 21.04 0.72 -2.64
C LEU A 193 19.59 1.17 -2.56
N CYS A 194 18.77 0.58 -1.69
CA CYS A 194 17.39 1.03 -1.49
C CYS A 194 17.33 2.54 -1.22
N ARG A 195 18.18 3.06 -0.35
CA ARG A 195 18.24 4.50 -0.04
C ARG A 195 18.66 5.34 -1.24
N SER A 196 19.66 4.89 -2.01
CA SER A 196 20.17 5.62 -3.18
C SER A 196 19.14 5.74 -4.28
N TYR A 197 18.27 4.73 -4.43
CA TYR A 197 17.17 4.70 -5.40
C TYR A 197 15.83 5.16 -4.81
N SER A 198 15.78 5.65 -3.56
CA SER A 198 14.56 6.06 -2.86
C SER A 198 13.52 4.94 -2.74
N VAL A 199 13.97 3.70 -2.59
CA VAL A 199 13.14 2.51 -2.32
C VAL A 199 13.05 2.29 -0.82
N VAL A 200 11.87 1.92 -0.32
CA VAL A 200 11.62 1.59 1.08
C VAL A 200 12.07 0.14 1.34
N PRO A 201 13.08 -0.10 2.19
CA PRO A 201 13.38 -1.45 2.65
C PRO A 201 12.29 -1.91 3.64
N SER A 202 11.73 -3.09 3.40
CA SER A 202 10.69 -3.71 4.23
C SER A 202 11.20 -5.01 4.83
N LEU A 203 11.18 -5.14 6.16
CA LEU A 203 11.66 -6.35 6.84
C LEU A 203 10.56 -7.41 6.86
N GLY A 204 10.81 -8.56 6.26
CA GLY A 204 9.83 -9.64 6.19
C GLY A 204 10.45 -10.98 5.80
N HIS A 205 9.66 -12.06 5.86
CA HIS A 205 10.08 -13.42 5.53
C HIS A 205 11.41 -13.81 6.18
N THR A 206 11.53 -13.60 7.48
CA THR A 206 12.77 -13.63 8.23
C THR A 206 12.70 -14.56 9.43
N ASP A 207 13.82 -15.22 9.74
CA ASP A 207 14.06 -15.97 10.97
C ASP A 207 14.98 -15.19 11.94
N ALA A 208 15.08 -13.88 11.76
CA ALA A 208 15.96 -13.02 12.54
C ALA A 208 15.62 -13.04 14.03
N THR A 209 16.67 -13.02 14.85
CA THR A 209 16.52 -12.80 16.28
C THR A 209 16.25 -11.32 16.59
N ALA A 210 15.68 -11.03 17.77
CA ALA A 210 15.52 -9.66 18.25
C ALA A 210 16.85 -8.88 18.28
N SER A 211 17.96 -9.55 18.57
CA SER A 211 19.29 -8.93 18.60
C SER A 211 19.74 -8.50 17.20
N LEU A 212 19.60 -9.36 16.20
CA LEU A 212 19.93 -9.04 14.82
C LEU A 212 19.05 -7.91 14.28
N THR A 213 17.73 -8.00 14.49
CA THR A 213 16.78 -6.97 14.05
C THR A 213 17.12 -5.61 14.66
N ARG A 214 17.43 -5.57 15.97
CA ARG A 214 17.85 -4.32 16.62
C ARG A 214 19.13 -3.77 16.04
N LYS A 215 20.12 -4.62 15.76
CA LYS A 215 21.39 -4.22 15.17
C LYS A 215 21.18 -3.58 13.80
N VAL A 216 20.46 -4.23 12.87
CA VAL A 216 20.27 -3.71 11.52
C VAL A 216 19.49 -2.41 11.49
N LEU A 217 18.50 -2.22 12.38
CA LEU A 217 17.78 -0.95 12.51
C LEU A 217 18.66 0.15 13.12
N ALA A 218 19.50 -0.16 14.10
CA ALA A 218 20.43 0.80 14.68
C ALA A 218 21.51 1.24 13.68
N ASP A 219 22.10 0.30 12.94
CA ASP A 219 23.09 0.58 11.90
C ASP A 219 22.47 1.43 10.79
N ALA A 220 21.21 1.20 10.47
CA ALA A 220 20.47 1.98 9.51
C ALA A 220 20.23 3.43 9.92
N VAL A 221 20.01 3.69 11.21
CA VAL A 221 19.83 5.06 11.75
C VAL A 221 21.17 5.79 11.84
N THR A 222 22.24 5.09 12.18
CA THR A 222 23.59 5.68 12.35
C THR A 222 24.38 5.80 11.05
N GLY A 223 24.00 5.09 10.00
CA GLY A 223 24.65 5.06 8.68
C GLY A 223 24.46 6.32 7.82
N VAL A 224 24.03 7.45 8.40
CA VAL A 224 24.26 8.77 7.79
C VAL A 224 25.76 9.01 7.83
N PRO A 225 26.48 9.15 6.70
CA PRO A 225 27.91 9.43 6.72
C PRO A 225 28.15 10.69 7.56
N ALA A 226 28.90 10.56 8.64
CA ALA A 226 29.40 11.68 9.40
C ALA A 226 30.36 12.46 8.49
N GLY A 227 29.85 13.38 7.67
CA GLY A 227 30.66 14.16 6.73
C GLY A 227 29.92 14.84 5.61
N GLY A 228 28.64 14.55 5.41
CA GLY A 228 27.80 15.31 4.49
C GLY A 228 27.41 16.64 5.12
N GLN A 229 28.17 17.73 4.80
CA GLN A 229 27.73 19.11 5.08
C GLN A 229 26.32 19.28 4.49
N GLY A 230 25.42 19.82 5.32
CA GLY A 230 24.05 20.12 4.95
C GLY A 230 23.99 20.93 3.66
N GLY A 231 23.78 20.23 2.55
CA GLY A 231 23.29 20.79 1.32
C GLY A 231 21.76 20.72 1.40
N GLY A 232 21.14 21.90 1.34
CA GLY A 232 19.69 22.02 1.31
C GLY A 232 19.05 21.14 0.24
N ASP A 233 17.79 20.85 0.44
CA ASP A 233 16.88 20.12 -0.44
C ASP A 233 16.93 20.61 -1.89
N ALA A 234 17.95 20.19 -2.64
CA ALA A 234 18.03 20.31 -4.08
C ALA A 234 17.56 18.95 -4.65
N ASP A 235 16.28 18.66 -4.47
CA ASP A 235 15.67 17.41 -4.87
C ASP A 235 15.05 17.51 -6.24
N GLY A 236 15.74 16.95 -7.21
CA GLY A 236 15.20 16.54 -8.49
C GLY A 236 14.96 15.02 -8.56
N GLY A 237 14.64 14.34 -7.44
CA GLY A 237 14.37 12.89 -7.39
C GLY A 237 13.16 12.57 -6.55
N PHE A 238 12.35 11.60 -7.00
CA PHE A 238 11.12 11.07 -6.40
C PHE A 238 11.05 11.22 -4.87
N GLY A 239 10.01 11.98 -4.42
CA GLY A 239 9.85 12.50 -3.06
C GLY A 239 10.24 11.57 -1.92
N GLY A 240 11.34 11.87 -1.29
CA GLY A 240 11.69 11.73 0.11
C GLY A 240 11.30 10.46 0.88
N THR A 241 11.58 9.24 0.40
CA THR A 241 11.45 8.01 1.22
C THR A 241 12.71 7.69 2.01
N ARG A 242 13.77 8.49 1.86
CA ARG A 242 15.06 8.28 2.54
C ARG A 242 14.88 8.18 4.05
N GLY A 243 15.31 7.06 4.62
CA GLY A 243 15.22 6.78 6.05
C GLY A 243 13.89 6.18 6.50
N ARG A 244 12.94 5.89 5.59
CA ARG A 244 11.71 5.16 5.92
C ARG A 244 11.93 3.66 5.77
N TRP A 245 11.24 2.90 6.63
CA TRP A 245 11.26 1.45 6.70
C TRP A 245 9.84 0.93 6.79
N SER A 246 9.63 -0.29 6.36
CA SER A 246 8.41 -1.02 6.73
C SER A 246 8.74 -2.42 7.27
N ALA A 247 7.73 -3.05 7.85
CA ALA A 247 7.72 -4.47 8.15
C ALA A 247 6.60 -5.11 7.34
N THR A 248 6.98 -5.98 6.42
CA THR A 248 6.07 -6.68 5.51
C THR A 248 5.13 -7.58 6.31
N HIS A 249 3.81 -7.44 6.09
CA HIS A 249 2.73 -8.24 6.70
C HIS A 249 3.09 -8.76 8.11
N LEU A 250 3.35 -7.84 9.04
CA LEU A 250 3.87 -8.11 10.40
C LEU A 250 3.20 -9.36 11.02
N PHE A 251 3.96 -10.17 11.72
CA PHE A 251 3.67 -11.51 12.26
C PHE A 251 3.74 -12.65 11.25
N ASN A 252 3.37 -12.41 9.99
CA ASN A 252 3.37 -13.45 8.98
C ASN A 252 4.81 -13.74 8.52
N ARG A 253 5.16 -15.03 8.43
CA ARG A 253 6.52 -15.49 8.06
C ARG A 253 7.63 -14.87 8.90
N MET A 254 7.34 -14.70 10.19
CA MET A 254 8.28 -14.34 11.24
C MET A 254 8.17 -15.36 12.40
N PRO A 255 9.24 -15.57 13.20
CA PRO A 255 9.14 -16.36 14.42
C PRO A 255 8.04 -15.82 15.34
N PRO A 256 7.23 -16.68 15.97
CA PRO A 256 6.23 -16.24 16.94
C PRO A 256 6.82 -15.42 18.07
N LEU A 257 6.08 -14.44 18.57
CA LEU A 257 6.46 -13.61 19.70
C LEU A 257 6.51 -14.44 21.00
N GLY A 258 7.66 -15.08 21.23
CA GLY A 258 7.89 -15.88 22.43
C GLY A 258 8.58 -15.09 23.53
N HIS A 259 8.23 -15.33 24.80
CA HIS A 259 8.79 -14.59 25.93
C HIS A 259 10.30 -14.88 26.21
N ARG A 260 10.88 -15.94 25.66
CA ARG A 260 12.31 -16.29 25.75
C ARG A 260 13.05 -16.14 24.41
N THR A 261 12.33 -16.32 23.30
CA THR A 261 12.83 -16.19 21.92
C THR A 261 11.87 -15.29 21.16
N PRO A 262 11.92 -13.97 21.41
CA PRO A 262 10.87 -13.06 20.95
C PRO A 262 10.85 -12.80 19.43
N GLY A 263 11.90 -13.18 18.71
CA GLY A 263 12.00 -12.90 17.27
C GLY A 263 12.08 -11.40 16.94
N PRO A 264 11.79 -10.98 15.69
CA PRO A 264 11.87 -9.60 15.24
C PRO A 264 10.72 -8.72 15.75
N ILE A 265 9.53 -9.30 15.96
CA ILE A 265 8.26 -8.60 16.20
C ILE A 265 8.34 -7.52 17.27
N PRO A 266 8.81 -7.78 18.52
CA PRO A 266 8.82 -6.73 19.54
C PRO A 266 9.80 -5.59 19.24
N VAL A 267 10.85 -5.84 18.46
CA VAL A 267 11.79 -4.80 18.03
C VAL A 267 11.14 -3.90 16.99
N LEU A 268 10.41 -4.48 16.04
CA LEU A 268 9.66 -3.74 15.01
C LEU A 268 8.55 -2.88 15.64
N LEU A 269 7.79 -3.43 16.60
CA LEU A 269 6.79 -2.70 17.37
C LEU A 269 7.40 -1.52 18.13
N GLN A 270 8.55 -1.73 18.80
CA GLN A 270 9.26 -0.66 19.52
C GLN A 270 9.76 0.44 18.57
N ALA A 271 10.33 0.06 17.42
CA ALA A 271 10.80 1.02 16.43
C ALA A 271 9.65 1.86 15.88
N ALA A 272 8.51 1.24 15.54
CA ALA A 272 7.30 1.92 15.07
C ALA A 272 6.71 2.86 16.14
N GLN A 273 6.70 2.46 17.40
CA GLN A 273 6.24 3.30 18.51
C GLN A 273 7.13 4.53 18.72
N GLN A 274 8.46 4.35 18.62
CA GLN A 274 9.44 5.42 18.84
C GLN A 274 9.52 6.39 17.66
N SER A 275 9.34 5.90 16.44
CA SER A 275 9.51 6.66 15.21
C SER A 275 8.45 6.31 14.17
N PRO A 276 7.16 6.67 14.40
CA PRO A 276 6.05 6.33 13.51
C PRO A 276 6.20 6.93 12.09
N GLU A 277 7.02 8.00 11.98
CA GLU A 277 7.35 8.62 10.69
C GLU A 277 8.34 7.78 9.87
N GLN A 278 9.14 6.94 10.52
CA GLN A 278 10.24 6.19 9.92
C GLN A 278 9.94 4.68 9.80
N MET A 279 9.18 4.10 10.71
CA MET A 279 8.85 2.67 10.71
C MET A 279 7.34 2.48 10.60
N VAL A 280 6.90 1.83 9.55
CA VAL A 280 5.49 1.49 9.31
C VAL A 280 5.32 -0.03 9.27
N LEU A 281 4.30 -0.52 9.93
CA LEU A 281 3.97 -1.94 10.04
C LEU A 281 2.81 -2.28 9.11
N GLU A 282 3.02 -3.18 8.15
CA GLU A 282 1.94 -3.67 7.30
C GLU A 282 1.11 -4.69 8.07
N LEU A 283 -0.21 -4.54 8.04
CA LEU A 283 -1.16 -5.47 8.66
C LEU A 283 -2.17 -5.98 7.63
N VAL A 284 -2.28 -7.30 7.49
CA VAL A 284 -3.33 -7.97 6.73
C VAL A 284 -4.50 -8.25 7.67
N ALA A 285 -5.45 -7.31 7.76
CA ALA A 285 -6.56 -7.34 8.71
C ALA A 285 -7.82 -8.01 8.13
N ASP A 286 -7.65 -9.17 7.50
CA ASP A 286 -8.70 -9.93 6.82
C ASP A 286 -9.47 -10.90 7.74
N GLY A 287 -9.02 -11.05 8.99
CA GLY A 287 -9.58 -12.01 9.95
C GLY A 287 -9.09 -13.47 9.76
N VAL A 288 -8.17 -13.68 8.81
CA VAL A 288 -7.51 -14.97 8.52
C VAL A 288 -6.04 -14.93 8.92
N HIS A 289 -5.33 -13.87 8.49
CA HIS A 289 -3.91 -13.67 8.78
C HIS A 289 -3.68 -13.21 10.22
N LEU A 290 -4.54 -12.35 10.74
CA LEU A 290 -4.42 -11.78 12.09
C LEU A 290 -5.74 -11.90 12.85
N ASP A 291 -5.61 -12.29 14.12
CA ASP A 291 -6.70 -12.23 15.08
C ASP A 291 -7.07 -10.76 15.40
N PRO A 292 -8.37 -10.43 15.60
CA PRO A 292 -8.80 -9.08 15.97
C PRO A 292 -8.06 -8.46 17.16
N GLU A 293 -7.72 -9.25 18.17
CA GLU A 293 -6.99 -8.76 19.36
C GLU A 293 -5.55 -8.34 19.00
N ILE A 294 -4.91 -9.02 18.04
CA ILE A 294 -3.57 -8.63 17.56
C ILE A 294 -3.65 -7.30 16.83
N VAL A 295 -4.65 -7.11 15.95
CA VAL A 295 -4.85 -5.85 15.24
C VAL A 295 -5.09 -4.70 16.21
N ARG A 296 -6.00 -4.87 17.18
CA ARG A 296 -6.28 -3.87 18.23
C ARG A 296 -5.04 -3.55 19.08
N MET A 297 -4.28 -4.58 19.44
CA MET A 297 -3.04 -4.41 20.20
C MET A 297 -2.04 -3.56 19.43
N VAL A 298 -1.81 -3.83 18.15
CA VAL A 298 -0.85 -3.06 17.35
C VAL A 298 -1.30 -1.61 17.22
N PHE A 299 -2.57 -1.34 16.84
CA PHE A 299 -3.08 0.04 16.78
C PHE A 299 -2.94 0.77 18.12
N GLY A 300 -3.22 0.09 19.25
CA GLY A 300 -3.07 0.67 20.58
C GLY A 300 -1.62 0.96 20.99
N LEU A 301 -0.65 0.20 20.49
CA LEU A 301 0.77 0.36 20.81
C LEU A 301 1.45 1.43 19.98
N VAL A 302 1.19 1.46 18.67
CA VAL A 302 1.99 2.29 17.75
C VAL A 302 1.19 3.43 17.10
N GLY A 303 -0.13 3.39 17.19
CA GLY A 303 -1.04 4.36 16.56
C GLY A 303 -1.14 4.21 15.03
N PRO A 304 -2.14 4.89 14.40
CA PRO A 304 -2.44 4.74 12.98
C PRO A 304 -1.34 5.27 12.06
N GLY A 305 -0.52 6.21 12.53
CA GLY A 305 0.60 6.78 11.76
C GLY A 305 1.75 5.81 11.52
N ALA A 306 1.78 4.67 12.24
CA ALA A 306 2.78 3.61 12.05
C ALA A 306 2.17 2.30 11.54
N VAL A 307 0.91 2.30 11.10
CA VAL A 307 0.23 1.13 10.53
C VAL A 307 -0.16 1.40 9.09
N ALA A 308 0.20 0.50 8.18
CA ALA A 308 -0.37 0.42 6.84
C ALA A 308 -1.26 -0.82 6.75
N LEU A 309 -2.56 -0.63 6.57
CA LEU A 309 -3.42 -1.76 6.17
C LEU A 309 -3.10 -2.12 4.74
N VAL A 310 -2.88 -3.40 4.49
CA VAL A 310 -2.61 -3.96 3.17
C VAL A 310 -3.55 -5.12 2.90
N THR A 311 -3.72 -5.49 1.63
CA THR A 311 -4.50 -6.67 1.30
C THR A 311 -3.66 -7.94 1.30
N ASP A 312 -2.44 -7.89 0.77
CA ASP A 312 -1.71 -9.09 0.33
C ASP A 312 -2.60 -9.93 -0.61
N ALA A 313 -3.45 -9.26 -1.40
CA ALA A 313 -4.43 -9.90 -2.25
C ALA A 313 -3.75 -10.62 -3.42
N MET A 314 -4.25 -11.81 -3.75
CA MET A 314 -3.76 -12.58 -4.88
C MET A 314 -4.83 -12.68 -5.98
N ALA A 315 -4.56 -13.40 -7.06
CA ALA A 315 -5.45 -13.52 -8.23
C ALA A 315 -6.90 -13.88 -7.89
N ALA A 316 -7.15 -14.58 -6.78
CA ALA A 316 -8.49 -14.97 -6.37
C ALA A 316 -9.31 -13.84 -5.73
N ALA A 317 -8.73 -12.67 -5.45
CA ALA A 317 -9.51 -11.54 -4.94
C ALA A 317 -10.60 -11.15 -5.95
N GLY A 318 -11.85 -11.09 -5.47
CA GLY A 318 -13.02 -10.85 -6.33
C GLY A 318 -13.55 -12.09 -7.08
N MET A 319 -12.92 -13.25 -6.89
CA MET A 319 -13.32 -14.51 -7.54
C MET A 319 -14.04 -15.45 -6.57
N THR A 320 -14.61 -16.53 -7.11
CA THR A 320 -15.21 -17.64 -6.34
C THR A 320 -14.13 -18.58 -5.83
N ASP A 321 -14.48 -19.46 -4.87
CA ASP A 321 -13.63 -20.55 -4.45
C ASP A 321 -13.21 -21.41 -5.64
N GLY A 322 -11.97 -21.93 -5.63
CA GLY A 322 -11.42 -22.69 -6.74
C GLY A 322 -9.90 -22.75 -6.75
N HIS A 323 -9.35 -23.19 -7.87
CA HIS A 323 -7.90 -23.30 -8.09
C HIS A 323 -7.36 -22.05 -8.78
N TYR A 324 -6.27 -21.53 -8.23
CA TYR A 324 -5.56 -20.34 -8.71
C TYR A 324 -4.06 -20.57 -8.64
N THR A 325 -3.28 -19.57 -9.02
CA THR A 325 -1.82 -19.60 -8.90
C THR A 325 -1.31 -18.34 -8.20
N LEU A 326 -0.19 -18.48 -7.49
CA LEU A 326 0.62 -17.37 -6.99
C LEU A 326 2.06 -17.60 -7.46
N GLY A 327 2.53 -16.80 -8.41
CA GLY A 327 3.75 -17.09 -9.14
C GLY A 327 3.66 -18.47 -9.83
N ARG A 328 4.51 -19.42 -9.43
CA ARG A 328 4.54 -20.80 -9.95
C ARG A 328 3.83 -21.82 -9.04
N LEU A 329 3.27 -21.37 -7.94
CA LEU A 329 2.69 -22.23 -6.92
C LEU A 329 1.18 -22.37 -7.12
N ASP A 330 0.67 -23.62 -6.99
CA ASP A 330 -0.76 -23.91 -7.03
C ASP A 330 -1.41 -23.51 -5.71
N VAL A 331 -2.56 -22.83 -5.78
CA VAL A 331 -3.34 -22.34 -4.66
C VAL A 331 -4.76 -22.87 -4.78
N LEU A 332 -5.31 -23.40 -3.69
CA LEU A 332 -6.72 -23.71 -3.53
C LEU A 332 -7.35 -22.64 -2.63
N VAL A 333 -8.41 -22.02 -3.11
CA VAL A 333 -9.30 -21.17 -2.31
C VAL A 333 -10.50 -21.97 -1.88
N GLN A 334 -10.72 -22.01 -0.58
CA GLN A 334 -11.88 -22.65 0.04
C GLN A 334 -12.37 -21.76 1.19
N ASP A 335 -13.70 -21.51 1.20
CA ASP A 335 -14.34 -20.59 2.16
C ASP A 335 -13.66 -19.21 2.19
N GLY A 336 -13.21 -18.74 1.02
CA GLY A 336 -12.50 -17.48 0.87
C GLY A 336 -11.04 -17.45 1.37
N VAL A 337 -10.51 -18.59 1.82
CA VAL A 337 -9.11 -18.70 2.32
C VAL A 337 -8.23 -19.36 1.27
N ALA A 338 -7.20 -18.63 0.82
CA ALA A 338 -6.22 -19.12 -0.15
C ALA A 338 -5.10 -19.90 0.56
N ARG A 339 -4.82 -21.13 0.10
CA ARG A 339 -3.76 -21.98 0.66
C ARG A 339 -2.98 -22.68 -0.44
N LEU A 340 -1.68 -22.85 -0.22
CA LEU A 340 -0.85 -23.65 -1.12
C LEU A 340 -1.37 -25.09 -1.18
N VAL A 341 -1.33 -25.66 -2.39
CA VAL A 341 -1.53 -27.09 -2.60
C VAL A 341 -0.17 -27.79 -2.57
N PRO A 342 0.15 -28.57 -1.52
CA PRO A 342 1.43 -29.27 -1.45
C PRO A 342 1.53 -30.33 -2.56
N ALA A 343 2.70 -30.46 -3.17
CA ALA A 343 2.94 -31.46 -4.20
C ALA A 343 2.70 -32.90 -3.64
N GLY A 344 1.72 -33.62 -4.21
CA GLY A 344 1.42 -35.00 -3.84
C GLY A 344 0.47 -35.20 -2.67
N ASP A 345 -0.14 -34.14 -2.14
CA ASP A 345 -1.04 -34.25 -0.98
C ASP A 345 -2.53 -34.12 -1.36
N GLN A 346 -3.33 -35.11 -0.95
CA GLN A 346 -4.78 -35.15 -1.16
C GLN A 346 -5.52 -34.77 0.13
N GLY A 347 -5.29 -33.56 0.67
CA GLY A 347 -6.16 -33.09 1.75
C GLY A 347 -5.52 -32.35 2.92
N HIS A 348 -4.24 -32.03 2.88
CA HIS A 348 -3.63 -31.19 3.89
C HIS A 348 -3.55 -29.74 3.38
N HIS A 349 -4.01 -28.81 4.19
CA HIS A 349 -3.96 -27.39 3.87
C HIS A 349 -2.52 -26.88 4.03
N GLY A 350 -1.89 -26.44 2.96
CA GLY A 350 -0.61 -25.78 2.96
C GLY A 350 -0.63 -24.40 3.67
N ALA A 351 0.45 -23.67 3.56
CA ALA A 351 0.54 -22.30 4.06
C ALA A 351 -0.53 -21.41 3.45
N ILE A 352 -0.99 -20.40 4.19
CA ILE A 352 -1.80 -19.31 3.63
C ILE A 352 -0.98 -18.67 2.50
N ALA A 353 -1.64 -18.36 1.38
CA ALA A 353 -1.02 -17.92 0.13
C ALA A 353 -1.63 -16.61 -0.36
N GLY A 354 -1.37 -15.52 0.35
CA GLY A 354 -2.01 -14.24 0.15
C GLY A 354 -3.48 -14.24 0.59
N ALA A 355 -4.17 -13.14 0.37
CA ALA A 355 -5.56 -12.94 0.75
C ALA A 355 -6.50 -12.87 -0.46
N THR A 356 -7.80 -12.97 -0.19
CA THR A 356 -8.88 -12.73 -1.15
C THR A 356 -9.70 -11.50 -0.79
N SER A 357 -9.39 -10.85 0.34
CA SER A 357 -10.09 -9.68 0.87
C SER A 357 -9.69 -8.39 0.14
N LEU A 358 -10.57 -7.40 0.21
CA LEU A 358 -10.36 -6.05 -0.33
C LEU A 358 -9.96 -5.08 0.78
N LEU A 359 -9.24 -4.01 0.45
CA LEU A 359 -8.71 -3.08 1.44
C LEU A 359 -9.84 -2.36 2.23
N LEU A 360 -10.93 -1.98 1.57
CA LEU A 360 -12.09 -1.40 2.27
C LEU A 360 -12.77 -2.40 3.23
N GLU A 361 -12.77 -3.69 2.89
CA GLU A 361 -13.25 -4.74 3.79
C GLU A 361 -12.35 -4.87 5.03
N ASN A 362 -11.03 -4.84 4.84
CA ASN A 362 -10.07 -4.88 5.94
C ASN A 362 -10.21 -3.65 6.86
N LEU A 363 -10.37 -2.45 6.27
CA LEU A 363 -10.69 -1.24 7.02
C LEU A 363 -11.98 -1.39 7.82
N ARG A 364 -13.07 -1.86 7.19
CA ARG A 364 -14.35 -2.09 7.85
C ARG A 364 -14.23 -3.07 9.02
N ARG A 365 -13.50 -4.17 8.85
CA ARG A 365 -13.22 -5.13 9.93
C ARG A 365 -12.47 -4.47 11.10
N CYS A 366 -11.46 -3.65 10.83
CA CYS A 366 -10.77 -2.91 11.88
C CYS A 366 -11.74 -2.05 12.70
N VAL A 367 -12.67 -1.34 12.05
CA VAL A 367 -13.68 -0.53 12.74
C VAL A 367 -14.65 -1.40 13.55
N GLN A 368 -15.10 -2.52 13.00
CA GLN A 368 -15.95 -3.49 13.71
C GLN A 368 -15.24 -4.11 14.93
N TRP A 369 -13.93 -4.25 14.88
CA TRP A 369 -13.09 -4.72 16.00
C TRP A 369 -12.76 -3.62 17.01
N GLY A 370 -13.24 -2.39 16.80
CA GLY A 370 -13.12 -1.28 17.76
C GLY A 370 -11.95 -0.32 17.49
N VAL A 371 -11.30 -0.40 16.35
CA VAL A 371 -10.37 0.65 15.90
C VAL A 371 -11.19 1.89 15.52
N PRO A 372 -10.84 3.10 15.98
CA PRO A 372 -11.55 4.31 15.58
C PRO A 372 -11.55 4.50 14.06
N LEU A 373 -12.68 4.93 13.48
CA LEU A 373 -12.84 5.10 12.03
C LEU A 373 -11.74 5.96 11.41
N ALA A 374 -11.40 7.10 12.01
CA ALA A 374 -10.36 7.99 11.51
C ALA A 374 -8.99 7.30 11.49
N ASP A 375 -8.69 6.47 12.48
CA ASP A 375 -7.44 5.72 12.58
C ASP A 375 -7.36 4.62 11.52
N ALA A 376 -8.45 3.87 11.32
CA ALA A 376 -8.51 2.83 10.29
C ALA A 376 -8.40 3.43 8.88
N VAL A 377 -9.05 4.57 8.62
CA VAL A 377 -8.95 5.32 7.36
C VAL A 377 -7.51 5.80 7.14
N MET A 378 -6.89 6.43 8.14
CA MET A 378 -5.51 6.89 8.04
C MET A 378 -4.55 5.73 7.72
N ALA A 379 -4.71 4.58 8.37
CA ALA A 379 -3.88 3.39 8.15
C ALA A 379 -4.10 2.74 6.77
N ALA A 380 -5.26 2.95 6.13
CA ALA A 380 -5.56 2.45 4.79
C ALA A 380 -5.31 3.48 3.67
N SER A 381 -4.89 4.70 4.00
CA SER A 381 -4.77 5.78 3.02
C SER A 381 -3.53 6.66 3.23
N ALA A 382 -3.55 7.58 4.18
CA ALA A 382 -2.46 8.56 4.36
C ALA A 382 -1.14 7.93 4.82
N THR A 383 -1.17 6.95 5.73
CA THR A 383 0.05 6.29 6.22
C THR A 383 0.78 5.53 5.11
N PRO A 384 0.14 4.63 4.33
CA PRO A 384 0.81 3.98 3.21
C PRO A 384 1.20 4.96 2.09
N ALA A 385 0.39 6.00 1.80
CA ALA A 385 0.77 7.05 0.84
C ALA A 385 2.05 7.77 1.28
N ARG A 386 2.13 8.19 2.54
CA ARG A 386 3.33 8.80 3.12
C ARG A 386 4.52 7.85 3.08
N LEU A 387 4.34 6.59 3.44
CA LEU A 387 5.42 5.59 3.39
C LEU A 387 6.06 5.52 2.01
N MET A 388 5.26 5.52 0.95
CA MET A 388 5.72 5.42 -0.43
C MET A 388 6.04 6.76 -1.10
N GLY A 389 5.92 7.88 -0.36
CA GLY A 389 6.16 9.23 -0.91
C GLY A 389 5.12 9.70 -1.91
N LEU A 390 3.90 9.14 -1.85
CA LEU A 390 2.76 9.49 -2.70
C LEU A 390 1.92 10.65 -2.11
N ASP A 391 2.22 11.07 -0.89
CA ASP A 391 1.56 12.17 -0.16
C ASP A 391 2.08 13.56 -0.53
N ARG A 392 2.97 13.65 -1.51
CA ARG A 392 3.58 14.89 -2.01
C ARG A 392 3.50 14.94 -3.53
N PRO A 393 3.53 16.13 -4.11
CA PRO A 393 3.62 16.24 -5.57
C PRO A 393 4.80 15.43 -6.10
N GLY A 394 4.56 14.62 -7.13
CA GLY A 394 5.62 13.92 -7.84
C GLY A 394 6.62 14.91 -8.49
N PRO A 395 7.78 14.45 -8.94
CA PRO A 395 8.70 15.27 -9.69
C PRO A 395 8.02 15.75 -10.98
N ALA A 396 8.25 17.01 -11.33
CA ALA A 396 7.83 17.55 -12.62
C ALA A 396 8.56 16.78 -13.73
N GLU A 397 7.84 16.28 -14.71
CA GLU A 397 8.47 15.71 -15.92
C GLU A 397 9.24 16.80 -16.65
N VAL A 398 10.45 16.47 -17.11
CA VAL A 398 11.27 17.40 -17.90
C VAL A 398 10.55 17.67 -19.23
N GLY A 399 9.88 18.83 -19.33
CA GLY A 399 9.15 19.25 -20.55
C GLY A 399 7.62 19.24 -20.42
N ALA A 400 7.03 18.73 -19.33
CA ALA A 400 5.62 18.93 -18.99
C ALA A 400 5.45 20.21 -18.14
N ASP A 401 4.23 20.74 -18.10
CA ASP A 401 3.84 21.80 -17.15
C ASP A 401 4.33 21.39 -15.74
N GLN A 402 5.00 22.30 -15.02
CA GLN A 402 5.81 22.02 -13.82
C GLN A 402 5.05 21.42 -12.60
N SER A 403 3.84 20.95 -12.79
CA SER A 403 3.03 20.24 -11.81
C SER A 403 3.29 18.73 -11.89
N GLY A 404 4.12 18.19 -11.00
CA GLY A 404 4.22 16.73 -10.81
C GLY A 404 2.86 16.10 -10.44
N ALA A 405 2.74 14.78 -10.52
CA ALA A 405 1.50 14.09 -10.16
C ALA A 405 0.96 14.56 -8.79
N PRO A 406 -0.34 14.89 -8.68
CA PRO A 406 -0.90 15.40 -7.45
C PRO A 406 -0.84 14.33 -6.33
N PRO A 407 -0.65 14.75 -5.06
CA PRO A 407 -0.59 13.84 -3.92
C PRO A 407 -1.88 13.06 -3.73
N VAL A 408 -1.77 11.87 -3.10
CA VAL A 408 -2.90 10.98 -2.80
C VAL A 408 -2.90 10.55 -1.32
N GLY A 409 -3.94 9.81 -0.91
CA GLY A 409 -4.05 9.22 0.42
C GLY A 409 -4.75 10.10 1.46
N SER A 410 -5.15 11.32 1.10
CA SER A 410 -5.94 12.19 1.98
C SER A 410 -6.93 13.02 1.17
N ILE A 411 -8.02 13.46 1.82
CA ILE A 411 -8.87 14.50 1.30
C ILE A 411 -8.30 15.85 1.78
N ALA A 412 -7.64 16.57 0.86
CA ALA A 412 -7.06 17.88 1.12
C ALA A 412 -7.03 18.72 -0.17
N GLU A 413 -7.04 20.05 -0.02
CA GLU A 413 -6.91 20.97 -1.15
C GLU A 413 -5.62 20.69 -1.94
N GLY A 414 -5.73 20.62 -3.28
CA GLY A 414 -4.62 20.31 -4.18
C GLY A 414 -4.27 18.82 -4.30
N TYR A 415 -4.91 17.93 -3.54
CA TYR A 415 -4.77 16.49 -3.71
C TYR A 415 -5.58 16.00 -4.92
N ARG A 416 -5.15 14.86 -5.51
CA ARG A 416 -5.94 14.16 -6.53
C ARG A 416 -7.31 13.82 -5.95
N ALA A 417 -8.35 14.04 -6.73
CA ALA A 417 -9.73 13.80 -6.31
C ALA A 417 -10.05 12.29 -6.31
N ASP A 418 -9.35 11.57 -5.43
CA ASP A 418 -9.60 10.18 -5.09
C ASP A 418 -10.50 10.15 -3.86
N VAL A 419 -11.78 9.90 -4.08
CA VAL A 419 -12.81 10.03 -3.05
C VAL A 419 -13.73 8.82 -3.09
N LEU A 420 -14.06 8.28 -1.92
CA LEU A 420 -15.04 7.21 -1.77
C LEU A 420 -16.29 7.76 -1.09
N VAL A 421 -17.44 7.37 -1.60
CA VAL A 421 -18.72 7.49 -0.92
C VAL A 421 -19.07 6.10 -0.40
N ALA A 422 -19.32 6.00 0.89
CA ALA A 422 -19.69 4.75 1.55
C ALA A 422 -20.98 4.93 2.38
N THR A 423 -21.65 3.81 2.71
CA THR A 423 -22.72 3.80 3.72
C THR A 423 -22.15 4.01 5.13
N GLU A 424 -23.01 4.17 6.13
CA GLU A 424 -22.59 4.21 7.55
C GLU A 424 -21.88 2.90 7.97
N ASP A 425 -22.23 1.77 7.36
CA ASP A 425 -21.62 0.47 7.59
C ASP A 425 -20.34 0.26 6.74
N LEU A 426 -19.88 1.30 6.04
CA LEU A 426 -18.69 1.32 5.17
C LEU A 426 -18.79 0.39 3.96
N ASP A 427 -20.00 0.12 3.46
CA ASP A 427 -20.16 -0.49 2.14
C ASP A 427 -19.96 0.58 1.05
N LEU A 428 -19.18 0.25 0.03
CA LEU A 428 -18.90 1.19 -1.06
C LEU A 428 -20.17 1.51 -1.85
N VAL A 429 -20.46 2.80 -1.99
CA VAL A 429 -21.55 3.31 -2.85
C VAL A 429 -20.98 3.80 -4.18
N GLN A 430 -19.91 4.58 -4.13
CA GLN A 430 -19.24 5.12 -5.31
C GLN A 430 -17.76 5.38 -5.02
N ALA A 431 -16.89 5.02 -5.94
CA ALA A 431 -15.50 5.45 -5.95
C ALA A 431 -15.26 6.49 -7.04
N TYR A 432 -14.45 7.50 -6.73
CA TYR A 432 -13.92 8.47 -7.69
C TYR A 432 -12.41 8.36 -7.72
N ARG A 433 -11.83 8.33 -8.91
CA ARG A 433 -10.37 8.45 -9.10
C ARG A 433 -10.07 9.60 -10.03
N ALA A 434 -9.24 10.53 -9.60
CA ALA A 434 -8.98 11.78 -10.31
C ALA A 434 -10.30 12.49 -10.72
N GLY A 435 -11.26 12.56 -9.78
CA GLY A 435 -12.57 13.19 -9.99
C GLY A 435 -13.56 12.44 -10.89
N ARG A 436 -13.14 11.33 -11.51
CA ARG A 436 -13.98 10.54 -12.42
C ARG A 436 -14.63 9.40 -11.65
N PRO A 437 -15.96 9.21 -11.76
CA PRO A 437 -16.64 8.09 -11.12
C PRO A 437 -16.17 6.78 -11.78
N LEU A 438 -15.87 5.79 -10.95
CA LEU A 438 -15.56 4.44 -11.39
C LEU A 438 -16.80 3.58 -11.37
N THR A 439 -16.96 2.71 -12.37
CA THR A 439 -18.07 1.77 -12.42
C THR A 439 -17.82 0.69 -11.37
N HIS A 440 -18.72 0.60 -10.40
CA HIS A 440 -18.73 -0.44 -9.39
C HIS A 440 -19.77 -1.49 -9.76
N GLU A 441 -19.35 -2.66 -10.22
CA GLU A 441 -20.25 -3.80 -10.41
C GLU A 441 -20.47 -4.47 -9.06
N ARG A 442 -21.66 -4.29 -8.47
CA ARG A 442 -22.04 -4.83 -7.15
C ARG A 442 -22.03 -6.37 -7.07
N ASN A 443 -21.82 -7.11 -8.17
CA ASN A 443 -21.93 -8.56 -8.24
C ASN A 443 -20.76 -9.24 -8.98
N ALA A 444 -19.55 -8.76 -8.89
CA ALA A 444 -18.39 -9.40 -9.55
C ALA A 444 -18.07 -10.82 -9.03
N ARG A 445 -18.72 -11.29 -7.96
CA ARG A 445 -18.56 -12.68 -7.48
C ARG A 445 -19.26 -13.75 -8.35
N ALA A 446 -20.02 -13.37 -9.37
CA ALA A 446 -20.87 -14.32 -10.11
C ALA A 446 -20.50 -14.53 -11.59
N ASP A 447 -19.80 -13.63 -12.27
CA ASP A 447 -19.72 -13.65 -13.74
C ASP A 447 -18.32 -13.79 -14.38
N TYR A 448 -17.25 -13.98 -13.62
CA TYR A 448 -15.94 -14.33 -14.18
C TYR A 448 -15.75 -15.86 -14.24
N SER A 449 -16.66 -16.56 -14.90
CA SER A 449 -16.39 -17.95 -15.34
C SER A 449 -15.47 -17.91 -16.55
N VAL A 450 -14.27 -18.46 -16.40
CA VAL A 450 -13.30 -18.71 -17.47
C VAL A 450 -13.86 -19.79 -18.41
#